data_0e51dfde1487fce3c6ff16f34e0daef2
#
_entry.id   0e51dfde1487fce3c6ff16f34e0daef2
#
_cell.length_a   1.000
_cell.length_b   1.000
_cell.length_c   1.000
_cell.angle_alpha   90.00
_cell.angle_beta   90.00
_cell.angle_gamma   90.00
#
_symmetry.space_group_name_H-M   'P 1'
#
loop_
_entity.id
_entity.type
_entity.pdbx_description
1 polymer ?
#
loop_
_entity_poly.entity_id
_entity_poly.type
_entity_poly.pdbx_seq_one_letter_code
_entity_poly.pdbx_strand_id
1 'polypeptide(L)'
;MNNRTDFDVIIIGAGPSGIFCAYELIKERPSLNILMVEKGRPIEKRVCPKRTTKVCVGCRPCSITTGFAGAGAFSDGKLSLSPDVGGNLPDILGYDKALELIHESDDIYLKFGADTKVYGGDKQKEIQEIRRRAIMANLKLIECPIRHLGTEEGYKIYTRLQEHLLSSGVRIEFNTMVQDILIEDGCASGIL
;
A
#
# COMPACT_ATOMS: atom_id res chain seq x y z
N MET A 1 35.67 -7.35 9.08
CA MET A 1 35.52 -5.99 8.54
C MET A 1 34.02 -5.71 8.60
N ASN A 2 33.57 -4.80 9.50
CA ASN A 2 32.17 -4.39 9.55
C ASN A 2 31.90 -3.54 8.31
N ASN A 3 31.23 -4.11 7.31
CA ASN A 3 30.68 -3.33 6.20
C ASN A 3 29.45 -2.57 6.71
N ARG A 4 29.69 -1.49 7.46
CA ARG A 4 28.63 -0.55 7.81
C ARG A 4 28.27 0.20 6.52
N THR A 5 27.05 0.04 6.05
CA THR A 5 26.52 0.82 4.94
C THR A 5 25.59 1.85 5.56
N ASP A 6 25.90 3.12 5.37
CA ASP A 6 25.11 4.20 5.95
C ASP A 6 23.97 4.56 5.00
N PHE A 7 22.77 4.66 5.55
CA PHE A 7 21.56 5.14 4.89
C PHE A 7 20.97 6.31 5.66
N ASP A 8 20.38 7.26 4.96
CA ASP A 8 19.66 8.37 5.58
C ASP A 8 18.32 7.90 6.15
N VAL A 9 17.68 6.93 5.47
CA VAL A 9 16.40 6.36 5.86
C VAL A 9 16.39 4.85 5.66
N ILE A 10 15.87 4.12 6.65
CA ILE A 10 15.58 2.68 6.53
C ILE A 10 14.09 2.46 6.69
N ILE A 11 13.45 1.87 5.68
CA ILE A 11 12.03 1.52 5.65
C ILE A 11 11.90 0.02 5.87
N ILE A 12 11.21 -0.37 6.94
CA ILE A 12 10.97 -1.78 7.27
C ILE A 12 9.61 -2.21 6.74
N GLY A 13 9.64 -3.03 5.70
CA GLY A 13 8.46 -3.57 5.02
C GLY A 13 8.11 -2.83 3.73
N ALA A 14 7.91 -3.60 2.65
CA ALA A 14 7.48 -3.13 1.34
C ALA A 14 5.97 -3.33 1.10
N GLY A 15 5.15 -3.14 2.12
CA GLY A 15 3.70 -2.97 1.99
C GLY A 15 3.35 -1.59 1.43
N PRO A 16 2.06 -1.30 1.17
CA PRO A 16 1.64 0.00 0.60
C PRO A 16 2.19 1.20 1.36
N SER A 17 2.18 1.18 2.69
CA SER A 17 2.73 2.28 3.52
C SER A 17 4.21 2.52 3.28
N GLY A 18 5.03 1.45 3.24
CA GLY A 18 6.47 1.57 2.98
C GLY A 18 6.76 2.03 1.56
N ILE A 19 6.01 1.53 0.57
CA ILE A 19 6.11 1.92 -0.84
C ILE A 19 5.81 3.42 -0.99
N PHE A 20 4.71 3.90 -0.40
CA PHE A 20 4.33 5.31 -0.51
C PHE A 20 5.25 6.22 0.29
N CYS A 21 5.73 5.77 1.45
CA CYS A 21 6.78 6.47 2.19
C CYS A 21 8.05 6.66 1.33
N ALA A 22 8.54 5.60 0.68
CA ALA A 22 9.68 5.69 -0.21
C ALA A 22 9.39 6.62 -1.40
N TYR A 23 8.20 6.49 -2.00
CA TYR A 23 7.79 7.31 -3.13
C TYR A 23 7.79 8.81 -2.80
N GLU A 24 7.20 9.21 -1.69
CA GLU A 24 7.19 10.62 -1.28
C GLU A 24 8.59 11.12 -0.88
N LEU A 25 9.41 10.29 -0.21
CA LEU A 25 10.77 10.66 0.14
C LEU A 25 11.63 10.95 -1.09
N ILE A 26 11.60 10.11 -2.12
CA ILE A 26 12.38 10.36 -3.35
C ILE A 26 11.85 11.55 -4.14
N LYS A 27 10.55 11.81 -4.09
CA LYS A 27 9.92 12.97 -4.73
C LYS A 27 10.35 14.28 -4.06
N GLU A 28 10.29 14.34 -2.73
CA GLU A 28 10.61 15.55 -1.96
C GLU A 28 12.11 15.76 -1.73
N ARG A 29 12.87 14.67 -1.61
CA ARG A 29 14.31 14.67 -1.32
C ARG A 29 15.06 13.61 -2.12
N PRO A 30 15.28 13.83 -3.42
CA PRO A 30 15.88 12.82 -4.32
C PRO A 30 17.35 12.47 -4.01
N SER A 31 18.01 13.22 -3.10
CA SER A 31 19.37 12.94 -2.67
C SER A 31 19.48 11.96 -1.50
N LEU A 32 18.36 11.56 -0.89
CA LEU A 32 18.40 10.63 0.23
C LEU A 32 18.82 9.23 -0.22
N ASN A 33 19.73 8.63 0.56
CA ASN A 33 20.11 7.23 0.43
C ASN A 33 19.12 6.37 1.23
N ILE A 34 18.18 5.71 0.54
CA ILE A 34 17.06 4.99 1.16
C ILE A 34 17.28 3.49 1.03
N LEU A 35 17.19 2.78 2.15
CA LEU A 35 17.08 1.32 2.20
C LEU A 35 15.65 0.92 2.55
N MET A 36 15.07 0.03 1.76
CA MET A 36 13.83 -0.67 2.10
C MET A 36 14.14 -2.15 2.34
N VAL A 37 13.69 -2.71 3.45
CA VAL A 37 13.92 -4.12 3.79
C VAL A 37 12.59 -4.87 3.83
N GLU A 38 12.47 -5.93 3.04
CA GLU A 38 11.26 -6.73 2.93
C GLU A 38 11.57 -8.22 3.17
N LYS A 39 10.83 -8.84 4.10
CA LYS A 39 11.03 -10.25 4.45
C LYS A 39 10.58 -11.23 3.36
N GLY A 40 9.75 -10.78 2.44
CA GLY A 40 9.27 -11.59 1.33
C GLY A 40 9.97 -11.28 0.01
N ARG A 41 9.34 -11.70 -1.08
CA ARG A 41 9.91 -11.67 -2.43
C ARG A 41 9.53 -10.39 -3.18
N PRO A 42 10.31 -10.00 -4.21
CA PRO A 42 9.89 -8.99 -5.17
C PRO A 42 8.62 -9.43 -5.90
N ILE A 43 7.88 -8.48 -6.47
CA ILE A 43 6.52 -8.71 -6.98
C ILE A 43 6.48 -9.85 -8.01
N GLU A 44 7.43 -9.91 -8.92
CA GLU A 44 7.50 -10.89 -10.00
C GLU A 44 7.80 -12.32 -9.53
N LYS A 45 8.34 -12.48 -8.31
CA LYS A 45 8.64 -13.79 -7.70
C LYS A 45 7.61 -14.24 -6.67
N ARG A 46 6.53 -13.46 -6.50
CA ARG A 46 5.44 -13.78 -5.57
C ARG A 46 4.45 -14.76 -6.21
N VAL A 47 4.68 -16.03 -6.04
CA VAL A 47 3.80 -17.11 -6.56
C VAL A 47 3.28 -17.93 -5.40
N CYS A 48 1.95 -18.12 -5.33
CA CYS A 48 1.33 -19.02 -4.37
C CYS A 48 1.22 -20.43 -4.95
N PRO A 49 1.87 -21.44 -4.35
CA PRO A 49 1.79 -22.82 -4.84
C PRO A 49 0.36 -23.38 -4.90
N LYS A 50 -0.55 -22.89 -4.06
CA LYS A 50 -1.97 -23.29 -4.08
C LYS A 50 -2.63 -23.11 -5.45
N ARG A 51 -2.17 -22.17 -6.27
CA ARG A 51 -2.69 -21.97 -7.63
C ARG A 51 -2.54 -23.21 -8.49
N THR A 52 -1.46 -23.96 -8.28
CA THR A 52 -1.15 -25.21 -8.99
C THR A 52 -1.58 -26.43 -8.20
N THR A 53 -1.22 -26.52 -6.93
CA THR A 53 -1.47 -27.71 -6.08
C THR A 53 -2.91 -27.81 -5.58
N LYS A 54 -3.72 -26.73 -5.69
CA LYS A 54 -5.08 -26.57 -5.13
C LYS A 54 -5.14 -26.63 -3.59
N VAL A 55 -4.05 -26.97 -2.92
CA VAL A 55 -3.94 -27.08 -1.47
C VAL A 55 -2.89 -26.09 -0.96
N CYS A 56 -3.16 -25.46 0.18
CA CYS A 56 -2.21 -24.58 0.83
C CYS A 56 -1.07 -25.40 1.45
N VAL A 57 0.17 -25.12 1.06
CA VAL A 57 1.38 -25.83 1.52
C VAL A 57 2.05 -25.16 2.74
N GLY A 58 1.44 -24.10 3.31
CA GLY A 58 1.95 -23.47 4.53
C GLY A 58 3.28 -22.73 4.36
N CYS A 59 3.51 -22.04 3.23
CA CYS A 59 4.76 -21.30 2.98
C CYS A 59 5.11 -20.33 4.13
N ARG A 60 6.39 -20.22 4.43
CA ARG A 60 6.93 -19.28 5.42
C ARG A 60 8.11 -18.50 4.80
N PRO A 61 7.95 -17.19 4.54
CA PRO A 61 6.74 -16.39 4.64
C PRO A 61 5.69 -16.73 3.57
N CYS A 62 4.41 -16.41 3.86
CA CYS A 62 3.31 -16.64 2.93
C CYS A 62 3.41 -15.69 1.71
N SER A 63 3.51 -16.23 0.50
CA SER A 63 3.67 -15.43 -0.72
C SER A 63 2.46 -14.53 -1.05
N ILE A 64 1.27 -14.79 -0.47
CA ILE A 64 0.09 -13.94 -0.67
C ILE A 64 0.13 -12.68 0.21
N THR A 65 0.56 -12.82 1.46
CA THR A 65 0.51 -11.73 2.43
C THR A 65 1.83 -10.99 2.59
N THR A 66 2.95 -11.58 2.12
CA THR A 66 4.31 -11.11 2.39
C THR A 66 5.08 -10.95 1.08
N GLY A 67 5.84 -9.89 0.98
CA GLY A 67 6.59 -9.46 -0.20
C GLY A 67 6.15 -8.08 -0.69
N PHE A 68 6.75 -7.60 -1.76
CA PHE A 68 6.45 -6.28 -2.31
C PHE A 68 4.94 -6.09 -2.54
N ALA A 69 4.40 -4.96 -2.12
CA ALA A 69 2.97 -4.61 -2.09
C ALA A 69 2.13 -5.35 -1.03
N GLY A 70 2.74 -6.17 -0.15
CA GLY A 70 2.03 -6.85 0.93
C GLY A 70 0.84 -7.68 0.44
N ALA A 71 -0.24 -7.73 1.21
CA ALA A 71 -1.48 -8.43 0.82
C ALA A 71 -2.21 -7.74 -0.35
N GLY A 72 -1.95 -6.45 -0.58
CA GLY A 72 -2.56 -5.66 -1.65
C GLY A 72 -2.33 -6.22 -3.05
N ALA A 73 -1.16 -6.83 -3.30
CA ALA A 73 -0.81 -7.43 -4.59
C ALA A 73 -1.72 -8.61 -5.02
N PHE A 74 -2.46 -9.20 -4.08
CA PHE A 74 -3.33 -10.36 -4.33
C PHE A 74 -4.78 -10.13 -3.93
N SER A 75 -5.12 -8.90 -3.54
CA SER A 75 -6.49 -8.48 -3.31
C SER A 75 -7.19 -8.13 -4.62
N ASP A 76 -8.49 -7.91 -4.57
CA ASP A 76 -9.24 -7.34 -5.69
C ASP A 76 -8.99 -5.83 -5.86
N GLY A 77 -8.20 -5.22 -4.96
CA GLY A 77 -7.71 -3.85 -5.08
C GLY A 77 -8.81 -2.79 -5.05
N LYS A 78 -9.69 -2.85 -4.06
CA LYS A 78 -10.67 -1.78 -3.83
C LYS A 78 -10.06 -0.68 -2.99
N LEU A 79 -9.93 0.51 -3.57
CA LEU A 79 -9.53 1.72 -2.88
C LEU A 79 -10.78 2.49 -2.47
N SER A 80 -10.99 2.63 -1.17
CA SER A 80 -12.02 3.51 -0.62
C SER A 80 -11.57 4.97 -0.74
N LEU A 81 -12.37 5.78 -1.44
CA LEU A 81 -12.09 7.20 -1.66
C LEU A 81 -12.88 8.09 -0.69
N SER A 82 -13.19 7.57 0.48
CA SER A 82 -13.91 8.29 1.53
C SER A 82 -13.25 8.05 2.88
N PRO A 83 -13.03 9.09 3.69
CA PRO A 83 -12.53 8.94 5.05
C PRO A 83 -13.58 8.39 6.03
N ASP A 84 -14.84 8.25 5.61
CA ASP A 84 -15.93 7.68 6.42
C ASP A 84 -15.87 6.15 6.52
N VAL A 85 -14.98 5.51 5.76
CA VAL A 85 -14.86 4.05 5.69
C VAL A 85 -13.40 3.62 5.80
N GLY A 86 -13.13 2.64 6.66
CA GLY A 86 -11.81 2.02 6.74
C GLY A 86 -10.95 2.47 7.92
N GLY A 87 -11.55 3.02 8.96
CA GLY A 87 -10.85 3.40 10.18
C GLY A 87 -11.28 4.75 10.71
N ASN A 88 -10.47 5.33 11.59
CA ASN A 88 -10.74 6.58 12.27
C ASN A 88 -9.69 7.67 11.97
N LEU A 89 -9.18 7.68 10.75
CA LEU A 89 -8.18 8.66 10.30
C LEU A 89 -8.65 10.12 10.50
N PRO A 90 -9.94 10.46 10.27
CA PRO A 90 -10.45 11.79 10.57
C PRO A 90 -10.33 12.21 12.02
N ASP A 91 -10.40 11.29 12.98
CA ASP A 91 -10.26 11.60 14.40
C ASP A 91 -8.82 12.01 14.77
N ILE A 92 -7.85 11.60 13.96
CA ILE A 92 -6.41 11.87 14.17
C ILE A 92 -5.98 13.14 13.43
N LEU A 93 -6.40 13.29 12.17
CA LEU A 93 -5.89 14.32 11.25
C LEU A 93 -6.92 15.42 10.92
N GLY A 94 -8.19 15.23 11.28
CA GLY A 94 -9.30 16.00 10.76
C GLY A 94 -9.78 15.46 9.40
N TYR A 95 -11.05 15.75 9.07
CA TYR A 95 -11.70 15.20 7.88
C TYR A 95 -11.04 15.64 6.58
N ASP A 96 -10.77 16.95 6.44
CA ASP A 96 -10.22 17.51 5.20
C ASP A 96 -8.82 16.98 4.91
N LYS A 97 -7.95 16.86 5.92
CA LYS A 97 -6.61 16.32 5.73
C LYS A 97 -6.63 14.81 5.43
N ALA A 98 -7.53 14.06 6.07
CA ALA A 98 -7.72 12.65 5.76
C ALA A 98 -8.17 12.44 4.30
N LEU A 99 -9.12 13.27 3.83
CA LEU A 99 -9.60 13.23 2.45
C LEU A 99 -8.49 13.60 1.45
N GLU A 100 -7.72 14.65 1.72
CA GLU A 100 -6.56 15.06 0.92
C GLU A 100 -5.58 13.90 0.73
N LEU A 101 -5.17 13.23 1.82
CA LEU A 101 -4.22 12.10 1.76
C LEU A 101 -4.78 10.87 1.03
N ILE A 102 -6.09 10.63 1.12
CA ILE A 102 -6.76 9.59 0.33
C ILE A 102 -6.66 9.91 -1.16
N HIS A 103 -6.92 11.16 -1.55
CA HIS A 103 -6.82 11.60 -2.95
C HIS A 103 -5.37 11.55 -3.45
N GLU A 104 -4.39 12.01 -2.68
CA GLU A 104 -2.97 11.89 -3.02
C GLU A 104 -2.56 10.43 -3.24
N SER A 105 -3.04 9.52 -2.38
CA SER A 105 -2.80 8.09 -2.54
C SER A 105 -3.44 7.53 -3.82
N ASP A 106 -4.67 7.96 -4.14
CA ASP A 106 -5.36 7.58 -5.37
C ASP A 106 -4.63 8.10 -6.62
N ASP A 107 -4.13 9.34 -6.58
CA ASP A 107 -3.36 9.95 -7.67
C ASP A 107 -2.07 9.16 -7.97
N ILE A 108 -1.42 8.61 -6.93
CA ILE A 108 -0.27 7.73 -7.14
C ILE A 108 -0.70 6.48 -7.92
N TYR A 109 -1.80 5.82 -7.53
CA TYR A 109 -2.30 4.66 -8.27
C TYR A 109 -2.67 5.02 -9.72
N LEU A 110 -3.31 6.17 -9.95
CA LEU A 110 -3.63 6.67 -11.30
C LEU A 110 -2.36 6.90 -12.12
N LYS A 111 -1.34 7.53 -11.54
CA LYS A 111 -0.04 7.76 -12.20
C LYS A 111 0.61 6.46 -12.65
N PHE A 112 0.44 5.39 -11.90
CA PHE A 112 0.99 4.07 -12.23
C PHE A 112 0.01 3.18 -13.01
N GLY A 113 -1.08 3.74 -13.54
CA GLY A 113 -1.94 3.13 -14.54
C GLY A 113 -3.21 2.49 -14.00
N ALA A 114 -3.71 2.93 -12.85
CA ALA A 114 -5.06 2.58 -12.41
C ALA A 114 -6.11 3.16 -13.36
N ASP A 115 -7.24 2.45 -13.50
CA ASP A 115 -8.39 2.95 -14.25
C ASP A 115 -8.97 4.20 -13.58
N THR A 116 -9.34 5.20 -14.38
CA THR A 116 -9.96 6.45 -13.92
C THR A 116 -11.39 6.27 -13.39
N LYS A 117 -12.02 5.13 -13.65
CA LYS A 117 -13.40 4.87 -13.24
C LYS A 117 -13.54 4.77 -11.73
N VAL A 118 -14.49 5.53 -11.19
CA VAL A 118 -14.89 5.49 -9.78
C VAL A 118 -16.32 4.92 -9.70
N TYR A 119 -16.51 3.92 -8.87
CA TYR A 119 -17.82 3.32 -8.62
C TYR A 119 -18.47 3.99 -7.42
N GLY A 120 -19.81 4.12 -7.46
CA GLY A 120 -20.59 4.72 -6.37
C GLY A 120 -20.75 6.24 -6.44
N GLY A 121 -20.24 6.89 -7.51
CA GLY A 121 -20.42 8.33 -7.74
C GLY A 121 -21.32 8.72 -8.90
N ASP A 122 -21.56 7.81 -9.83
CA ASP A 122 -22.21 8.07 -11.14
C ASP A 122 -23.73 7.93 -11.13
N LYS A 123 -24.32 7.28 -10.12
CA LYS A 123 -25.75 6.97 -10.04
C LYS A 123 -26.48 7.74 -8.94
N GLN A 124 -26.37 9.05 -8.95
CA GLN A 124 -26.87 9.92 -7.88
C GLN A 124 -28.37 9.72 -7.55
N LYS A 125 -29.23 9.52 -8.56
CA LYS A 125 -30.68 9.30 -8.34
C LYS A 125 -30.94 7.99 -7.58
N GLU A 126 -30.25 6.92 -7.96
CA GLU A 126 -30.37 5.61 -7.29
C GLU A 126 -29.84 5.69 -5.86
N ILE A 127 -28.70 6.36 -5.64
CA ILE A 127 -28.10 6.57 -4.32
C ILE A 127 -29.05 7.35 -3.40
N GLN A 128 -29.68 8.42 -3.90
CA GLN A 128 -30.66 9.22 -3.16
C GLN A 128 -31.88 8.36 -2.74
N GLU A 129 -32.39 7.52 -3.64
CA GLU A 129 -33.51 6.63 -3.30
C GLU A 129 -33.11 5.58 -2.25
N ILE A 130 -31.91 4.99 -2.37
CA ILE A 130 -31.39 4.06 -1.36
C ILE A 130 -31.25 4.78 -0.01
N ARG A 131 -30.69 6.00 -0.01
CA ARG A 131 -30.55 6.83 1.20
C ARG A 131 -31.92 7.08 1.86
N ARG A 132 -32.92 7.49 1.08
CA ARG A 132 -34.29 7.72 1.59
C ARG A 132 -34.85 6.45 2.24
N ARG A 133 -34.73 5.29 1.57
CA ARG A 133 -35.18 4.00 2.11
C ARG A 133 -34.42 3.58 3.36
N ALA A 134 -33.13 3.82 3.42
CA ALA A 134 -32.31 3.54 4.59
C ALA A 134 -32.79 4.35 5.80
N ILE A 135 -33.03 5.66 5.63
CA ILE A 135 -33.54 6.53 6.70
C ILE A 135 -34.90 6.04 7.19
N MET A 136 -35.82 5.64 6.31
CA MET A 136 -37.13 5.10 6.70
C MET A 136 -37.02 3.78 7.47
N ALA A 137 -35.93 3.06 7.32
CA ALA A 137 -35.62 1.82 8.06
C ALA A 137 -34.72 2.04 9.29
N ASN A 138 -34.53 3.27 9.73
CA ASN A 138 -33.55 3.64 10.78
C ASN A 138 -32.12 3.20 10.50
N LEU A 139 -31.72 3.18 9.22
CA LEU A 139 -30.37 2.89 8.76
C LEU A 139 -29.74 4.14 8.18
N LYS A 140 -28.42 4.22 8.22
CA LYS A 140 -27.63 5.26 7.58
C LYS A 140 -26.87 4.68 6.39
N LEU A 141 -27.06 5.25 5.21
CA LEU A 141 -26.20 4.96 4.06
C LEU A 141 -24.89 5.75 4.22
N ILE A 142 -23.76 5.06 4.26
CA ILE A 142 -22.42 5.67 4.18
C ILE A 142 -21.99 5.63 2.73
N GLU A 143 -21.70 6.79 2.17
CA GLU A 143 -21.17 6.88 0.80
C GLU A 143 -19.69 6.51 0.79
N CYS A 144 -19.34 5.56 -0.05
CA CYS A 144 -17.98 5.10 -0.21
C CYS A 144 -17.67 4.95 -1.70
N PRO A 145 -17.26 6.03 -2.38
CA PRO A 145 -16.75 5.93 -3.74
C PRO A 145 -15.53 5.00 -3.75
N ILE A 146 -15.47 4.13 -4.74
CA ILE A 146 -14.43 3.09 -4.82
C ILE A 146 -13.76 3.15 -6.19
N ARG A 147 -12.42 3.18 -6.19
CA ARG A 147 -11.63 2.80 -7.35
C ARG A 147 -11.29 1.32 -7.25
N HIS A 148 -11.59 0.57 -8.30
CA HIS A 148 -11.34 -0.86 -8.36
C HIS A 148 -10.14 -1.12 -9.27
N LEU A 149 -9.00 -1.51 -8.69
CA LEU A 149 -7.80 -1.82 -9.44
C LEU A 149 -7.92 -3.18 -10.16
N GLY A 150 -8.59 -4.14 -9.52
CA GLY A 150 -8.60 -5.54 -9.98
C GLY A 150 -7.26 -6.25 -9.71
N THR A 151 -7.29 -7.58 -9.69
CA THR A 151 -6.09 -8.37 -9.32
C THR A 151 -4.99 -8.29 -10.35
N GLU A 152 -5.32 -8.33 -11.65
CA GLU A 152 -4.32 -8.32 -12.73
C GLU A 152 -3.72 -6.93 -12.93
N GLU A 153 -4.55 -5.89 -12.97
CA GLU A 153 -4.07 -4.51 -13.11
C GLU A 153 -3.34 -4.06 -11.84
N GLY A 154 -3.81 -4.45 -10.65
CA GLY A 154 -3.09 -4.21 -9.40
C GLY A 154 -1.68 -4.77 -9.42
N TYR A 155 -1.48 -5.99 -9.95
CA TYR A 155 -0.15 -6.55 -10.14
C TYR A 155 0.73 -5.68 -11.03
N LYS A 156 0.22 -5.20 -12.18
CA LYS A 156 0.96 -4.34 -13.11
C LYS A 156 1.33 -2.99 -12.48
N ILE A 157 0.40 -2.40 -11.74
CA ILE A 157 0.61 -1.14 -11.02
C ILE A 157 1.75 -1.29 -10.01
N TYR A 158 1.71 -2.33 -9.18
CA TYR A 158 2.76 -2.58 -8.20
C TYR A 158 4.11 -2.97 -8.85
N THR A 159 4.10 -3.61 -10.00
CA THR A 159 5.33 -3.85 -10.77
C THR A 159 5.97 -2.53 -11.20
N ARG A 160 5.18 -1.61 -11.77
CA ARG A 160 5.67 -0.28 -12.16
C ARG A 160 6.14 0.55 -10.96
N LEU A 161 5.47 0.44 -9.82
CA LEU A 161 5.89 1.09 -8.56
C LEU A 161 7.25 0.53 -8.09
N GLN A 162 7.44 -0.79 -8.10
CA GLN A 162 8.73 -1.40 -7.75
C GLN A 162 9.84 -0.92 -8.68
N GLU A 163 9.62 -0.95 -9.98
CA GLU A 163 10.57 -0.49 -11.00
C GLU A 163 10.91 1.00 -10.82
N HIS A 164 9.91 1.83 -10.52
CA HIS A 164 10.09 3.25 -10.26
C HIS A 164 10.97 3.49 -9.03
N LEU A 165 10.72 2.84 -7.90
CA LEU A 165 11.53 2.98 -6.70
C LEU A 165 12.97 2.56 -6.96
N LEU A 166 13.19 1.42 -7.59
CA LEU A 166 14.52 0.91 -7.92
C LEU A 166 15.27 1.86 -8.86
N SER A 167 14.62 2.34 -9.93
CA SER A 167 15.23 3.28 -10.89
C SER A 167 15.50 4.67 -10.31
N SER A 168 14.77 5.04 -9.24
CA SER A 168 14.97 6.28 -8.50
C SER A 168 16.02 6.18 -7.38
N GLY A 169 16.74 5.05 -7.27
CA GLY A 169 17.85 4.88 -6.36
C GLY A 169 17.48 4.29 -4.99
N VAL A 170 16.23 3.89 -4.77
CA VAL A 170 15.88 3.16 -3.55
C VAL A 170 16.49 1.76 -3.60
N ARG A 171 17.33 1.44 -2.61
CA ARG A 171 17.83 0.07 -2.44
C ARG A 171 16.77 -0.78 -1.75
N ILE A 172 16.38 -1.90 -2.36
CA ILE A 172 15.39 -2.81 -1.78
C ILE A 172 16.04 -4.17 -1.52
N GLU A 173 16.11 -4.58 -0.26
CA GLU A 173 16.60 -5.90 0.16
C GLU A 173 15.41 -6.82 0.41
N PHE A 174 15.24 -7.78 -0.48
CA PHE A 174 14.20 -8.81 -0.38
C PHE A 174 14.67 -10.06 0.36
N ASN A 175 13.72 -10.86 0.84
CA ASN A 175 13.97 -12.09 1.62
C ASN A 175 14.80 -11.82 2.88
N THR A 176 14.75 -10.62 3.39
CA THR A 176 15.52 -10.13 4.54
C THR A 176 14.57 -9.74 5.64
N MET A 177 14.67 -10.43 6.77
CA MET A 177 13.83 -10.15 7.93
C MET A 177 14.61 -9.36 8.96
N VAL A 178 14.12 -8.17 9.28
CA VAL A 178 14.67 -7.38 10.40
C VAL A 178 14.31 -8.08 11.70
N GLN A 179 15.32 -8.33 12.52
CA GLN A 179 15.19 -9.00 13.82
C GLN A 179 14.98 -7.98 14.92
N ASP A 180 15.67 -6.84 14.83
CA ASP A 180 15.62 -5.82 15.86
C ASP A 180 15.99 -4.45 15.30
N ILE A 181 15.66 -3.40 16.05
CA ILE A 181 16.08 -2.02 15.78
C ILE A 181 17.17 -1.68 16.77
N LEU A 182 18.33 -1.29 16.27
CA LEU A 182 19.45 -0.86 17.11
C LEU A 182 19.19 0.55 17.63
N ILE A 183 19.29 0.72 18.94
CA ILE A 183 19.09 2.00 19.62
C ILE A 183 20.39 2.38 20.32
N GLU A 184 20.93 3.53 19.98
CA GLU A 184 22.09 4.14 20.62
C GLU A 184 21.71 5.53 21.13
N ASP A 185 21.94 5.83 22.39
CA ASP A 185 21.62 7.10 23.05
C ASP A 185 20.16 7.57 22.84
N GLY A 186 19.21 6.60 22.82
CA GLY A 186 17.77 6.88 22.63
C GLY A 186 17.35 7.14 21.18
N CYS A 187 18.28 7.03 20.22
CA CYS A 187 18.01 7.19 18.79
C CYS A 187 18.16 5.87 18.04
N ALA A 188 17.35 5.67 17.01
CA ALA A 188 17.54 4.54 16.11
C ALA A 188 18.84 4.72 15.30
N SER A 189 19.78 3.77 15.46
CA SER A 189 21.10 3.80 14.80
C SER A 189 21.22 2.78 13.68
N GLY A 190 20.28 1.83 13.57
CA GLY A 190 20.30 0.81 12.53
C GLY A 190 19.30 -0.32 12.76
N ILE A 191 19.46 -1.37 11.98
CA ILE A 191 18.68 -2.60 12.07
C ILE A 191 19.58 -3.84 12.11
N LEU A 192 19.08 -4.91 12.70
CA LEU A 192 19.72 -6.22 12.75
C LEU A 192 18.89 -7.25 11.95
#